data_6b47a009660b659a1e2e552ee2168ac4
#
_entry.id   6b47a009660b659a1e2e552ee2168ac4
#
_cell.length_a   1.000
_cell.length_b   1.000
_cell.length_c   1.000
_cell.angle_alpha   90.00
_cell.angle_beta   90.00
_cell.angle_gamma   90.00
#
_symmetry.space_group_name_H-M   'P 1'
#
loop_
_entity.id
_entity.type
_entity.pdbx_description
1 polymer ?
#
loop_
_entity_poly.entity_id
_entity_poly.type
_entity_poly.pdbx_seq_one_letter_code
_entity_poly.pdbx_strand_id
1 'polypeptide(L)'
;MCAVCGMLWLSCKHPVHQRVYAQVDSLNRVAYEARYKDLSLSSKAATVAWKLSDGYASGRAEALNNMGFCALMRMDFEHAARLFRKASETSNNEIERLVADVGMMKICQRTSMNKEFYDYHNSALQRIRRLNEDRSSLEKNGLEGR
;
A
#
# COMPACT_ATOMS: atom_id res chain seq x y z
N MET A 1 -11.43 -38.88 37.56
CA MET A 1 -11.58 -39.32 36.14
C MET A 1 -12.35 -38.31 35.37
N CYS A 2 -11.75 -37.85 34.37
CA CYS A 2 -12.06 -37.20 33.10
C CYS A 2 -11.42 -35.86 32.96
N ALA A 3 -10.14 -35.92 32.65
CA ALA A 3 -9.49 -34.92 31.81
C ALA A 3 -10.04 -35.08 30.39
N VAL A 4 -10.53 -34.08 29.76
CA VAL A 4 -10.43 -33.67 28.34
C VAL A 4 -11.40 -32.51 28.12
N CYS A 5 -10.99 -31.32 28.45
CA CYS A 5 -11.56 -30.09 27.90
C CYS A 5 -10.42 -29.10 27.64
N GLY A 6 -9.42 -29.62 26.93
CA GLY A 6 -8.32 -28.84 26.43
C GLY A 6 -8.52 -28.55 24.96
N MET A 7 -8.39 -27.30 24.58
CA MET A 7 -7.94 -26.83 23.29
C MET A 7 -8.91 -26.92 22.08
N LEU A 8 -9.83 -25.99 22.03
CA LEU A 8 -10.36 -25.47 20.78
C LEU A 8 -10.42 -23.94 20.79
N TRP A 9 -9.29 -23.32 21.14
CA TRP A 9 -9.04 -21.89 20.91
C TRP A 9 -8.18 -21.76 19.64
N LEU A 10 -8.62 -22.33 18.54
CA LEU A 10 -7.98 -22.17 17.26
C LEU A 10 -8.82 -21.26 16.38
N SER A 11 -8.35 -20.03 16.32
CA SER A 11 -8.37 -19.17 15.13
C SER A 11 -9.75 -18.88 14.52
N CYS A 12 -10.65 -18.29 15.29
CA CYS A 12 -11.64 -17.39 14.72
C CYS A 12 -10.95 -16.05 14.44
N LYS A 13 -10.26 -15.93 13.32
CA LYS A 13 -10.08 -14.60 12.71
C LYS A 13 -11.50 -14.14 12.41
N HIS A 14 -11.98 -13.19 13.20
CA HIS A 14 -13.37 -12.76 13.20
C HIS A 14 -13.81 -12.42 11.76
N PRO A 15 -14.92 -12.95 11.27
CA PRO A 15 -15.45 -12.68 9.92
C PRO A 15 -15.69 -11.17 9.68
N VAL A 16 -15.83 -10.40 10.75
CA VAL A 16 -15.98 -8.94 10.71
C VAL A 16 -14.70 -8.25 10.20
N HIS A 17 -13.51 -8.63 10.64
CA HIS A 17 -12.25 -8.03 10.16
C HIS A 17 -12.03 -8.33 8.67
N GLN A 18 -12.34 -9.54 8.22
CA GLN A 18 -12.19 -9.91 6.81
C GLN A 18 -13.12 -9.11 5.89
N ARG A 19 -14.34 -8.84 6.33
CA ARG A 19 -15.29 -7.97 5.58
C ARG A 19 -14.80 -6.54 5.49
N VAL A 20 -14.27 -5.99 6.59
CA VAL A 20 -13.72 -4.63 6.62
C VAL A 20 -12.51 -4.52 5.70
N TYR A 21 -11.60 -5.49 5.69
CA TYR A 21 -10.45 -5.50 4.81
C TYR A 21 -10.85 -5.56 3.33
N ALA A 22 -11.80 -6.42 2.98
CA ALA A 22 -12.35 -6.48 1.63
C ALA A 22 -13.01 -5.14 1.20
N GLN A 23 -13.66 -4.45 2.13
CA GLN A 23 -14.22 -3.12 1.88
C GLN A 23 -13.12 -2.08 1.66
N VAL A 24 -12.04 -2.10 2.46
CA VAL A 24 -10.87 -1.24 2.28
C VAL A 24 -10.24 -1.46 0.91
N ASP A 25 -10.02 -2.71 0.51
CA ASP A 25 -9.45 -3.06 -0.80
C ASP A 25 -10.35 -2.58 -1.95
N SER A 26 -11.68 -2.74 -1.82
CA SER A 26 -12.64 -2.24 -2.81
C SER A 26 -12.59 -0.72 -2.94
N LEU A 27 -12.52 0.01 -1.83
CA LEU A 27 -12.41 1.47 -1.82
C LEU A 27 -11.09 1.96 -2.39
N ASN A 28 -9.98 1.29 -2.08
CA ASN A 28 -8.67 1.58 -2.65
C ASN A 28 -8.67 1.40 -4.16
N ARG A 29 -9.29 0.32 -4.66
CA ARG A 29 -9.47 0.10 -6.10
C ARG A 29 -10.29 1.20 -6.74
N VAL A 30 -11.42 1.62 -6.16
CA VAL A 30 -12.21 2.75 -6.65
C VAL A 30 -11.38 4.03 -6.70
N ALA A 31 -10.59 4.31 -5.65
CA ALA A 31 -9.70 5.46 -5.61
C ALA A 31 -8.67 5.43 -6.74
N TYR A 32 -8.05 4.27 -6.96
CA TYR A 32 -7.07 4.07 -8.02
C TYR A 32 -7.67 4.25 -9.43
N GLU A 33 -8.81 3.65 -9.71
CA GLU A 33 -9.47 3.70 -11.02
C GLU A 33 -10.02 5.09 -11.37
N ALA A 34 -10.48 5.84 -10.34
CA ALA A 34 -11.03 7.18 -10.50
C ALA A 34 -9.97 8.29 -10.65
N ARG A 35 -8.71 8.04 -10.27
CA ARG A 35 -7.68 9.07 -10.05
C ARG A 35 -7.40 10.02 -11.22
N TYR A 36 -7.65 9.60 -12.46
CA TYR A 36 -7.50 10.42 -13.67
C TYR A 36 -8.83 10.86 -14.28
N LYS A 37 -9.96 10.33 -13.79
CA LYS A 37 -11.30 10.59 -14.32
C LYS A 37 -12.11 11.50 -13.40
N ASP A 38 -12.07 11.19 -12.10
CA ASP A 38 -12.78 11.93 -11.05
C ASP A 38 -11.91 11.98 -9.79
N LEU A 39 -11.12 13.05 -9.69
CA LEU A 39 -10.22 13.25 -8.56
C LEU A 39 -10.97 13.42 -7.22
N SER A 40 -12.21 13.92 -7.26
CA SER A 40 -13.04 14.08 -6.06
C SER A 40 -13.48 12.71 -5.54
N LEU A 41 -13.96 11.83 -6.42
CA LEU A 41 -14.31 10.45 -6.08
C LEU A 41 -13.08 9.69 -5.56
N SER A 42 -11.94 9.79 -6.27
CA SER A 42 -10.68 9.18 -5.84
C SER A 42 -10.30 9.59 -4.42
N SER A 43 -10.31 10.89 -4.13
CA SER A 43 -9.97 11.45 -2.82
C SER A 43 -10.93 10.99 -1.72
N LYS A 44 -12.23 10.97 -1.99
CA LYS A 44 -13.25 10.51 -1.03
C LYS A 44 -13.08 9.02 -0.73
N ALA A 45 -12.95 8.18 -1.74
CA ALA A 45 -12.78 6.74 -1.59
C ALA A 45 -11.49 6.42 -0.80
N ALA A 46 -10.36 7.03 -1.14
CA ALA A 46 -9.10 6.86 -0.42
C ALA A 46 -9.21 7.29 1.05
N THR A 47 -9.90 8.40 1.34
CA THR A 47 -10.09 8.88 2.71
C THR A 47 -10.94 7.90 3.53
N VAL A 48 -12.00 7.33 2.95
CA VAL A 48 -12.83 6.32 3.63
C VAL A 48 -12.03 5.03 3.84
N ALA A 49 -11.28 4.57 2.83
CA ALA A 49 -10.40 3.41 2.96
C ALA A 49 -9.40 3.60 4.11
N TRP A 50 -8.75 4.75 4.19
CA TRP A 50 -7.83 5.07 5.28
C TRP A 50 -8.50 5.02 6.67
N LYS A 51 -9.71 5.57 6.81
CA LYS A 51 -10.46 5.55 8.08
C LYS A 51 -10.84 4.15 8.52
N LEU A 52 -11.17 3.27 7.58
CA LEU A 52 -11.58 1.89 7.86
C LEU A 52 -10.42 0.91 8.01
N SER A 53 -9.20 1.31 7.65
CA SER A 53 -8.03 0.42 7.57
C SER A 53 -7.31 0.21 8.91
N ASP A 54 -7.95 0.46 10.04
CA ASP A 54 -7.34 0.20 11.33
C ASP A 54 -7.03 -1.31 11.49
N GLY A 55 -5.80 -1.62 11.92
CA GLY A 55 -5.30 -3.00 11.97
C GLY A 55 -4.96 -3.63 10.60
N TYR A 56 -5.14 -2.92 9.48
CA TYR A 56 -4.82 -3.41 8.12
C TYR A 56 -3.74 -2.56 7.47
N ALA A 57 -2.48 -2.79 7.82
CA ALA A 57 -1.34 -1.97 7.43
C ALA A 57 -1.17 -1.83 5.91
N SER A 58 -1.36 -2.92 5.13
CA SER A 58 -1.22 -2.87 3.67
C SER A 58 -2.30 -2.00 3.02
N GLY A 59 -3.58 -2.23 3.36
CA GLY A 59 -4.69 -1.42 2.84
C GLY A 59 -4.61 0.04 3.29
N ARG A 60 -4.05 0.30 4.48
CA ARG A 60 -3.80 1.65 4.98
C ARG A 60 -2.71 2.37 4.19
N ALA A 61 -1.63 1.68 3.86
CA ALA A 61 -0.55 2.23 3.04
C ALA A 61 -1.04 2.54 1.62
N GLU A 62 -1.82 1.67 1.00
CA GLU A 62 -2.45 1.90 -0.29
C GLU A 62 -3.37 3.13 -0.27
N ALA A 63 -4.20 3.27 0.76
CA ALA A 63 -5.07 4.44 0.92
C ALA A 63 -4.26 5.74 1.03
N LEU A 64 -3.15 5.74 1.80
CA LEU A 64 -2.25 6.88 1.91
C LEU A 64 -1.57 7.21 0.58
N ASN A 65 -1.18 6.21 -0.21
CA ASN A 65 -0.64 6.40 -1.56
C ASN A 65 -1.68 7.04 -2.51
N ASN A 66 -2.92 6.57 -2.47
CA ASN A 66 -4.02 7.16 -3.26
C ASN A 66 -4.31 8.61 -2.84
N MET A 67 -4.31 8.90 -1.53
CA MET A 67 -4.46 10.28 -1.04
C MET A 67 -3.26 11.15 -1.45
N GLY A 68 -2.03 10.63 -1.38
CA GLY A 68 -0.82 11.29 -1.82
C GLY A 68 -0.87 11.65 -3.32
N PHE A 69 -1.36 10.71 -4.13
CA PHE A 69 -1.59 10.98 -5.55
C PHE A 69 -2.60 12.11 -5.77
N CYS A 70 -3.71 12.13 -5.04
CA CYS A 70 -4.70 13.21 -5.15
C CYS A 70 -4.13 14.57 -4.76
N ALA A 71 -3.30 14.64 -3.71
CA ALA A 71 -2.60 15.86 -3.31
C ALA A 71 -1.60 16.31 -4.38
N LEU A 72 -0.83 15.37 -4.95
CA LEU A 72 0.10 15.64 -6.04
C LEU A 72 -0.61 16.23 -7.27
N MET A 73 -1.78 15.71 -7.64
CA MET A 73 -2.57 16.22 -8.76
C MET A 73 -3.12 17.62 -8.51
N ARG A 74 -3.33 17.98 -7.26
CA ARG A 74 -3.70 19.36 -6.83
C ARG A 74 -2.49 20.29 -6.67
N MET A 75 -1.28 19.79 -6.97
CA MET A 75 -0.01 20.52 -6.80
C MET A 75 0.32 20.86 -5.34
N ASP A 76 -0.31 20.20 -4.39
CA ASP A 76 0.01 20.29 -2.95
C ASP A 76 1.15 19.30 -2.64
N PHE A 77 2.35 19.67 -3.09
CA PHE A 77 3.53 18.81 -3.03
C PHE A 77 3.97 18.49 -1.61
N GLU A 78 3.81 19.42 -0.70
CA GLU A 78 4.18 19.21 0.71
C GLU A 78 3.26 18.18 1.37
N HIS A 79 1.96 18.31 1.18
CA HIS A 79 1.00 17.35 1.69
C HIS A 79 1.16 15.97 1.03
N ALA A 80 1.35 15.93 -0.30
CA ALA A 80 1.62 14.70 -1.03
C ALA A 80 2.86 13.98 -0.49
N ALA A 81 3.97 14.70 -0.25
CA ALA A 81 5.20 14.14 0.29
C ALA A 81 5.01 13.53 1.70
N ARG A 82 4.24 14.21 2.57
CA ARG A 82 3.90 13.66 3.89
C ARG A 82 3.12 12.35 3.78
N LEU A 83 2.15 12.28 2.87
CA LEU A 83 1.33 11.09 2.66
C LEU A 83 2.13 9.91 2.10
N PHE A 84 2.99 10.13 1.10
CA PHE A 84 3.84 9.07 0.55
C PHE A 84 4.86 8.55 1.56
N ARG A 85 5.51 9.43 2.34
CA ARG A 85 6.39 8.99 3.42
C ARG A 85 5.64 8.13 4.44
N LYS A 86 4.46 8.59 4.88
CA LYS A 86 3.63 7.84 5.82
C LYS A 86 3.18 6.49 5.25
N ALA A 87 2.87 6.40 3.96
CA ALA A 87 2.55 5.13 3.30
C ALA A 87 3.72 4.16 3.38
N SER A 88 4.94 4.61 3.06
CA SER A 88 6.16 3.80 3.11
C SER A 88 6.49 3.31 4.53
N GLU A 89 6.15 4.08 5.56
CA GLU A 89 6.39 3.73 6.98
C GLU A 89 5.31 2.81 7.55
N THR A 90 4.09 2.84 6.99
CA THR A 90 2.92 2.15 7.56
C THR A 90 2.95 0.64 7.31
N SER A 91 3.55 0.18 6.22
CA SER A 91 3.53 -1.23 5.81
C SER A 91 4.88 -1.71 5.35
N ASN A 92 5.16 -3.01 5.57
CA ASN A 92 6.30 -3.71 5.00
C ASN A 92 6.02 -4.24 3.57
N ASN A 93 4.86 -3.93 2.99
CA ASN A 93 4.53 -4.30 1.63
C ASN A 93 5.42 -3.54 0.64
N GLU A 94 6.29 -4.26 -0.07
CA GLU A 94 7.27 -3.67 -1.00
C GLU A 94 6.60 -2.98 -2.19
N ILE A 95 5.41 -3.41 -2.61
CA ILE A 95 4.63 -2.77 -3.68
C ILE A 95 4.19 -1.38 -3.22
N GLU A 96 3.63 -1.25 -2.02
CA GLU A 96 3.17 0.04 -1.49
C GLU A 96 4.33 1.01 -1.24
N ARG A 97 5.47 0.49 -0.82
CA ARG A 97 6.70 1.27 -0.68
C ARG A 97 7.24 1.73 -2.03
N LEU A 98 7.18 0.87 -3.05
CA LEU A 98 7.57 1.23 -4.43
C LEU A 98 6.65 2.34 -4.98
N VAL A 99 5.34 2.24 -4.77
CA VAL A 99 4.38 3.28 -5.17
C VAL A 99 4.69 4.61 -4.49
N ALA A 100 5.02 4.59 -3.20
CA ALA A 100 5.42 5.78 -2.46
C ALA A 100 6.72 6.42 -3.02
N ASP A 101 7.75 5.61 -3.30
CA ASP A 101 9.00 6.08 -3.90
C ASP A 101 8.75 6.75 -5.26
N VAL A 102 7.91 6.13 -6.12
CA VAL A 102 7.50 6.71 -7.42
C VAL A 102 6.73 8.03 -7.23
N GLY A 103 5.87 8.10 -6.22
CA GLY A 103 5.18 9.34 -5.85
C GLY A 103 6.15 10.47 -5.48
N MET A 104 7.15 10.15 -4.65
CA MET A 104 8.20 11.09 -4.27
C MET A 104 9.07 11.52 -5.46
N MET A 105 9.42 10.60 -6.36
CA MET A 105 10.14 10.94 -7.61
C MET A 105 9.36 11.97 -8.43
N LYS A 106 8.05 11.81 -8.58
CA LYS A 106 7.21 12.78 -9.31
C LYS A 106 7.20 14.16 -8.66
N ILE A 107 7.20 14.23 -7.32
CA ILE A 107 7.32 15.50 -6.58
C ILE A 107 8.69 16.11 -6.86
N CYS A 108 9.78 15.37 -6.68
CA CYS A 108 11.14 15.84 -6.89
C CYS A 108 11.34 16.37 -8.32
N GLN A 109 10.80 15.68 -9.32
CA GLN A 109 10.85 16.12 -10.71
C GLN A 109 10.14 17.48 -10.92
N ARG A 110 8.98 17.69 -10.27
CA ARG A 110 8.21 18.94 -10.40
C ARG A 110 8.79 20.09 -9.60
N THR A 111 9.57 19.80 -8.57
CA THR A 111 10.19 20.80 -7.67
C THR A 111 11.69 20.98 -7.93
N SER A 112 12.23 20.34 -8.98
CA SER A 112 13.66 20.41 -9.36
C SER A 112 14.61 19.91 -8.28
N MET A 113 14.18 18.98 -7.44
CA MET A 113 14.98 18.35 -6.39
C MET A 113 15.73 17.13 -6.97
N ASN A 114 16.76 17.38 -7.76
CA ASN A 114 17.43 16.36 -8.57
C ASN A 114 18.14 15.30 -7.72
N LYS A 115 18.78 15.69 -6.62
CA LYS A 115 19.48 14.73 -5.74
C LYS A 115 18.49 13.75 -5.13
N GLU A 116 17.44 14.26 -4.54
CA GLU A 116 16.38 13.48 -3.89
C GLU A 116 15.65 12.58 -4.91
N PHE A 117 15.48 13.03 -6.15
CA PHE A 117 14.95 12.21 -7.22
C PHE A 117 15.77 10.93 -7.43
N TYR A 118 17.10 11.04 -7.50
CA TYR A 118 17.98 9.89 -7.67
C TYR A 118 18.00 8.97 -6.44
N ASP A 119 17.87 9.53 -5.24
CA ASP A 119 17.78 8.74 -4.01
C ASP A 119 16.52 7.85 -4.03
N TYR A 120 15.35 8.41 -4.37
CA TYR A 120 14.10 7.63 -4.53
C TYR A 120 14.13 6.69 -5.72
N HIS A 121 14.74 7.08 -6.84
CA HIS A 121 14.94 6.20 -7.99
C HIS A 121 15.74 4.94 -7.62
N ASN A 122 16.84 5.10 -6.91
CA ASN A 122 17.68 3.98 -6.46
C ASN A 122 16.91 3.09 -5.46
N SER A 123 16.16 3.67 -4.54
CA SER A 123 15.27 2.94 -3.63
C SER A 123 14.25 2.10 -4.41
N ALA A 124 13.57 2.70 -5.38
CA ALA A 124 12.61 2.01 -6.23
C ALA A 124 13.23 0.83 -7.01
N LEU A 125 14.42 1.02 -7.59
CA LEU A 125 15.14 -0.06 -8.29
C LEU A 125 15.49 -1.22 -7.36
N GLN A 126 15.93 -0.96 -6.12
CA GLN A 126 16.22 -2.00 -5.15
C GLN A 126 14.96 -2.80 -4.77
N ARG A 127 13.80 -2.14 -4.64
CA ARG A 127 12.52 -2.80 -4.36
C ARG A 127 12.08 -3.69 -5.53
N ILE A 128 12.22 -3.21 -6.76
CA ILE A 128 11.90 -3.99 -7.97
C ILE A 128 12.77 -5.26 -8.03
N ARG A 129 14.05 -5.17 -7.72
CA ARG A 129 14.94 -6.34 -7.68
C ARG A 129 14.47 -7.37 -6.65
N ARG A 130 14.15 -6.94 -5.41
CA ARG A 130 13.62 -7.83 -4.36
C ARG A 130 12.33 -8.52 -4.79
N LEU A 131 11.36 -7.77 -5.34
CA LEU A 131 10.11 -8.33 -5.84
C LEU A 131 10.31 -9.38 -6.94
N ASN A 132 11.30 -9.18 -7.81
CA ASN A 132 11.64 -10.15 -8.87
C ASN A 132 12.33 -11.40 -8.29
N GLU A 133 13.21 -11.25 -7.29
CA GLU A 133 13.86 -12.37 -6.60
C GLU A 133 12.85 -13.23 -5.86
N ASP A 134 11.91 -12.61 -5.13
CA ASP A 134 10.81 -13.30 -4.43
C ASP A 134 9.95 -14.09 -5.40
N ARG A 135 9.57 -13.50 -6.54
CA ARG A 135 8.80 -14.18 -7.58
C ARG A 135 9.55 -15.38 -8.16
N SER A 136 10.83 -15.22 -8.48
CA SER A 136 11.67 -16.30 -9.02
C SER A 136 11.82 -17.44 -8.02
N SER A 137 11.91 -17.14 -6.73
CA SER A 137 11.99 -18.15 -5.67
C SER A 137 10.69 -18.94 -5.54
N LEU A 138 9.53 -18.27 -5.64
CA LEU A 138 8.21 -18.92 -5.62
C LEU A 138 8.00 -19.82 -6.83
N GLU A 139 8.43 -19.41 -8.02
CA GLU A 139 8.36 -20.19 -9.25
C GLU A 139 9.21 -21.48 -9.14
N LYS A 140 10.45 -21.38 -8.62
CA LYS A 140 11.32 -22.55 -8.41
C LYS A 140 10.71 -23.55 -7.41
N ASN A 141 10.23 -23.05 -6.26
CA ASN A 141 9.63 -23.90 -5.23
C ASN A 141 8.28 -24.54 -5.69
N GLY A 142 7.55 -23.86 -6.57
CA GLY A 142 6.32 -24.40 -7.17
C GLY A 142 6.56 -25.48 -8.22
N LEU A 143 7.76 -25.55 -8.82
CA LEU A 143 8.13 -26.58 -9.79
C LEU A 143 8.73 -27.84 -9.12
N GLU A 144 9.30 -27.72 -7.93
CA GLU A 144 9.87 -28.85 -7.17
C GLU A 144 8.79 -29.66 -6.41
N GLY A 145 7.56 -29.16 -6.33
CA GLY A 145 6.43 -29.78 -5.63
C GLY A 145 5.45 -30.59 -6.52
N ARG A 146 5.84 -30.96 -7.76
CA ARG A 146 4.99 -31.75 -8.66
C ARG A 146 5.63 -33.06 -9.04
#